data_2d5780c9242db1d38c14e16c17e20e27
#
_entry.id   2d5780c9242db1d38c14e16c17e20e27
#
_cell.length_a   1.000
_cell.length_b   1.000
_cell.length_c   1.000
_cell.angle_alpha   90.00
_cell.angle_beta   90.00
_cell.angle_gamma   90.00
#
_symmetry.space_group_name_H-M   'P 1'
#
loop_
_entity.id
_entity.type
_entity.pdbx_description
1 polymer ?
#
loop_
_entity_poly.entity_id
_entity_poly.type
_entity_poly.pdbx_seq_one_letter_code
_entity_poly.pdbx_strand_id
1 'polypeptide(L)'
;MNINRFGKGLKLIWKDRKRWAGMPLSFTRYFLLEKPNQWIKLFTSVGFLSTIDEELYLFRVFDITIHQTFTNKLFNVGTIILHVNDESSDKIYLKRVLNPFRVKEIIADKVEFERRRRGMKLAEITS
;
A
#
# COMPACT_ATOMS: atom_id res chain seq x y z
N MET A 1 -4.69 -16.14 -4.56
CA MET A 1 -3.23 -16.05 -4.49
C MET A 1 -2.76 -16.34 -3.08
N ASN A 2 -1.72 -17.13 -2.93
CA ASN A 2 -1.24 -17.52 -1.62
C ASN A 2 -0.22 -16.51 -1.08
N ILE A 3 -0.55 -15.81 0.00
CA ILE A 3 0.35 -14.82 0.60
C ILE A 3 1.57 -15.47 1.29
N ASN A 4 1.55 -16.79 1.49
CA ASN A 4 2.68 -17.50 2.10
C ASN A 4 3.96 -17.39 1.27
N ARG A 5 3.88 -17.02 0.00
CA ARG A 5 5.06 -16.77 -0.83
C ARG A 5 5.87 -15.57 -0.35
N PHE A 6 5.26 -14.66 0.42
CA PHE A 6 5.95 -13.51 0.98
C PHE A 6 6.52 -13.76 2.37
N GLY A 7 6.25 -14.93 2.95
CA GLY A 7 6.70 -15.32 4.27
C GLY A 7 5.66 -16.14 5.01
N LYS A 8 6.09 -16.81 6.07
CA LYS A 8 5.20 -17.63 6.92
C LYS A 8 4.61 -16.79 8.05
N GLY A 9 3.38 -17.12 8.45
CA GLY A 9 2.73 -16.50 9.59
C GLY A 9 2.34 -15.05 9.37
N LEU A 10 2.13 -14.65 8.12
CA LEU A 10 1.74 -13.28 7.79
C LEU A 10 0.24 -13.09 7.95
N LYS A 11 -0.13 -11.90 8.43
CA LYS A 11 -1.52 -11.48 8.54
C LYS A 11 -1.85 -10.53 7.41
N LEU A 12 -2.93 -10.81 6.68
CA LEU A 12 -3.43 -9.93 5.63
C LEU A 12 -4.23 -8.79 6.26
N ILE A 13 -3.79 -7.56 6.01
CA ILE A 13 -4.51 -6.37 6.47
C ILE A 13 -5.44 -5.86 5.36
N TRP A 14 -4.92 -5.81 4.14
CA TRP A 14 -5.66 -5.32 2.98
C TRP A 14 -5.04 -5.88 1.70
N LYS A 15 -5.89 -6.09 0.69
CA LYS A 15 -5.44 -6.45 -0.66
C LYS A 15 -6.38 -5.85 -1.69
N ASP A 16 -5.85 -5.55 -2.87
CA ASP A 16 -6.64 -5.14 -4.03
C ASP A 16 -5.81 -5.34 -5.30
N ARG A 17 -6.41 -4.98 -6.43
CA ARG A 17 -5.79 -4.93 -7.74
C ARG A 17 -6.02 -3.56 -8.35
N LYS A 18 -5.15 -3.16 -9.27
CA LYS A 18 -5.43 -2.04 -10.16
C LYS A 18 -6.69 -2.35 -10.95
N ARG A 19 -7.67 -1.45 -10.94
CA ARG A 19 -8.99 -1.69 -11.52
C ARG A 19 -9.21 -0.91 -12.80
N TRP A 20 -9.97 -1.50 -13.71
CA TRP A 20 -10.47 -0.85 -14.92
C TRP A 20 -11.98 -0.72 -14.78
N ALA A 21 -12.50 0.54 -14.82
CA ALA A 21 -13.92 0.82 -14.64
C ALA A 21 -14.49 0.09 -13.40
N GLY A 22 -13.73 0.06 -12.30
CA GLY A 22 -14.12 -0.63 -11.08
C GLY A 22 -13.89 -2.13 -11.06
N MET A 23 -13.53 -2.75 -12.18
CA MET A 23 -13.37 -4.20 -12.30
C MET A 23 -11.90 -4.62 -12.08
N PRO A 24 -11.63 -5.67 -11.27
CA PRO A 24 -10.27 -6.10 -10.96
C PRO A 24 -9.66 -6.97 -12.08
N LEU A 25 -9.45 -6.40 -13.24
CA LEU A 25 -9.04 -7.12 -14.45
C LEU A 25 -7.54 -7.06 -14.76
N SER A 26 -6.74 -6.38 -13.94
CA SER A 26 -5.30 -6.26 -14.18
C SER A 26 -4.48 -7.30 -13.44
N PHE A 27 -3.21 -7.43 -13.83
CA PHE A 27 -2.25 -8.28 -13.14
C PHE A 27 -1.34 -7.48 -12.19
N THR A 28 -1.72 -6.26 -11.85
CA THR A 28 -1.06 -5.47 -10.81
C THR A 28 -1.86 -5.64 -9.53
N ARG A 29 -1.23 -6.24 -8.51
CA ARG A 29 -1.86 -6.61 -7.25
C ARG A 29 -1.11 -5.97 -6.09
N TYR A 30 -1.87 -5.58 -5.07
CA TYR A 30 -1.32 -4.94 -3.88
C TYR A 30 -1.73 -5.74 -2.64
N PHE A 31 -0.79 -5.91 -1.73
CA PHE A 31 -1.02 -6.59 -0.44
C PHE A 31 -0.40 -5.80 0.68
N LEU A 32 -1.19 -5.50 1.71
CA LEU A 32 -0.67 -4.95 2.95
C LEU A 32 -0.63 -6.08 3.97
N LEU A 33 0.57 -6.49 4.35
CA LEU A 33 0.80 -7.67 5.19
C LEU A 33 1.54 -7.28 6.46
N GLU A 34 1.20 -7.97 7.55
CA GLU A 34 1.86 -7.82 8.84
C GLU A 34 2.54 -9.12 9.24
N LYS A 35 3.80 -9.04 9.64
CA LYS A 35 4.45 -10.09 10.42
C LYS A 35 4.36 -9.66 11.88
N PRO A 36 3.51 -10.32 12.70
CA PRO A 36 3.23 -9.86 14.06
C PRO A 36 4.49 -9.60 14.87
N ASN A 37 4.54 -8.45 15.54
CA ASN A 37 5.65 -7.98 16.36
C ASN A 37 6.96 -7.72 15.61
N GLN A 38 6.95 -7.74 14.28
CA GLN A 38 8.15 -7.52 13.48
C GLN A 38 8.02 -6.37 12.48
N TRP A 39 7.06 -6.46 11.54
CA TRP A 39 6.93 -5.43 10.52
C TRP A 39 5.55 -5.43 9.88
N ILE A 40 5.23 -4.30 9.25
CA ILE A 40 4.14 -4.17 8.29
C ILE A 40 4.74 -3.67 6.98
N LYS A 41 4.48 -4.39 5.90
CA LYS A 41 4.99 -4.06 4.57
C LYS A 41 3.88 -4.03 3.54
N LEU A 42 4.04 -3.15 2.56
CA LEU A 42 3.23 -3.13 1.34
C LEU A 42 3.98 -3.91 0.26
N PHE A 43 3.30 -4.88 -0.32
CA PHE A 43 3.82 -5.67 -1.44
C PHE A 43 3.07 -5.31 -2.72
N THR A 44 3.81 -5.07 -3.78
CA THR A 44 3.26 -4.86 -5.13
C THR A 44 3.75 -5.98 -6.02
N SER A 45 2.82 -6.70 -6.66
CA SER A 45 3.13 -7.82 -7.54
C SER A 45 2.58 -7.51 -8.93
N VAL A 46 3.43 -7.52 -9.94
CA VAL A 46 3.06 -7.22 -11.31
C VAL A 46 3.41 -8.40 -12.23
N GLY A 47 2.44 -8.84 -13.01
CA GLY A 47 2.65 -9.88 -14.02
C GLY A 47 1.75 -11.10 -13.86
N PHE A 48 1.72 -11.95 -14.88
CA PHE A 48 0.89 -13.16 -14.91
C PHE A 48 1.76 -14.42 -14.93
N LEU A 49 2.45 -14.68 -16.04
CA LEU A 49 3.29 -15.89 -16.14
C LEU A 49 4.60 -15.73 -15.39
N SER A 50 5.10 -14.51 -15.33
CA SER A 50 6.26 -14.15 -14.53
C SER A 50 5.92 -12.89 -13.76
N THR A 51 6.38 -12.76 -12.54
CA THR A 51 6.02 -11.63 -11.68
C THR A 51 7.26 -10.84 -11.24
N ILE A 52 7.06 -9.52 -11.09
CA ILE A 52 7.99 -8.66 -10.40
C ILE A 52 7.31 -8.26 -9.10
N ASP A 53 7.93 -8.61 -7.98
CA ASP A 53 7.41 -8.30 -6.65
C ASP A 53 8.29 -7.25 -5.99
N GLU A 54 7.67 -6.19 -5.50
CA GLU A 54 8.36 -5.14 -4.75
C GLU A 54 7.75 -5.05 -3.36
N GLU A 55 8.56 -4.66 -2.38
CA GLU A 55 8.10 -4.50 -1.01
C GLU A 55 8.56 -3.17 -0.43
N LEU A 56 7.72 -2.60 0.43
CA LEU A 56 7.97 -1.34 1.10
C LEU A 56 7.66 -1.47 2.57
N TYR A 57 8.64 -1.15 3.44
CA TYR A 57 8.36 -1.01 4.86
C TYR A 57 7.42 0.16 5.08
N LEU A 58 6.32 -0.08 5.76
CA LEU A 58 5.26 0.92 5.88
C LEU A 58 5.69 2.14 6.68
N PHE A 59 6.62 1.98 7.63
CA PHE A 59 7.11 3.11 8.43
C PHE A 59 7.82 4.18 7.59
N ARG A 60 8.20 3.88 6.35
CA ARG A 60 8.86 4.84 5.46
C ARG A 60 7.90 5.83 4.82
N VAL A 61 6.61 5.58 4.89
CA VAL A 61 5.60 6.48 4.34
C VAL A 61 5.46 7.68 5.26
N PHE A 62 5.58 8.90 4.72
CA PHE A 62 5.42 10.12 5.51
C PHE A 62 4.22 10.98 5.09
N ASP A 63 3.66 10.74 3.92
CA ASP A 63 2.45 11.44 3.46
C ASP A 63 1.67 10.57 2.49
N ILE A 64 0.36 10.81 2.40
CA ILE A 64 -0.54 10.03 1.56
C ILE A 64 -1.46 11.00 0.81
N THR A 65 -1.50 10.90 -0.52
CA THR A 65 -2.36 11.71 -1.37
C THR A 65 -3.29 10.80 -2.16
N ILE A 66 -4.53 11.22 -2.37
CA ILE A 66 -5.48 10.53 -3.23
C ILE A 66 -5.71 11.35 -4.49
N HIS A 67 -5.59 10.72 -5.65
CA HIS A 67 -5.92 11.31 -6.93
C HIS A 67 -7.09 10.55 -7.55
N GLN A 68 -8.15 11.27 -7.91
CA GLN A 68 -9.33 10.71 -8.58
C GLN A 68 -9.70 11.57 -9.77
N THR A 69 -9.86 10.95 -10.93
CA THR A 69 -10.53 11.57 -12.06
C THR A 69 -12.05 11.50 -11.86
N PHE A 70 -12.81 12.20 -12.69
CA PHE A 70 -14.27 12.14 -12.64
C PHE A 70 -14.77 10.69 -12.83
N THR A 71 -14.23 10.00 -13.82
CA THR A 71 -14.57 8.60 -14.09
C THR A 71 -14.25 7.70 -12.91
N ASN A 72 -13.10 7.91 -12.26
CA ASN A 72 -12.72 7.16 -11.06
C ASN A 72 -13.74 7.33 -9.94
N LYS A 73 -14.26 8.54 -9.76
CA LYS A 73 -15.27 8.80 -8.72
C LYS A 73 -16.55 8.02 -8.97
N LEU A 74 -16.94 7.86 -10.24
CA LEU A 74 -18.14 7.10 -10.58
C LEU A 74 -18.04 5.64 -10.17
N PHE A 75 -16.84 5.06 -10.20
CA PHE A 75 -16.62 3.67 -9.83
C PHE A 75 -16.06 3.50 -8.42
N ASN A 76 -15.99 4.58 -7.64
CA ASN A 76 -15.43 4.59 -6.29
C ASN A 76 -14.02 4.00 -6.24
N VAL A 77 -13.20 4.36 -7.20
CA VAL A 77 -11.79 4.00 -7.25
C VAL A 77 -10.92 5.25 -7.23
N GLY A 78 -9.65 5.10 -6.93
CA GLY A 78 -8.71 6.21 -6.96
C GLY A 78 -7.28 5.70 -6.84
N THR A 79 -6.35 6.55 -7.21
CA THR A 79 -4.93 6.26 -7.06
C THR A 79 -4.44 6.85 -5.76
N ILE A 80 -3.86 6.00 -4.91
CA ILE A 80 -3.26 6.43 -3.65
C ILE A 80 -1.78 6.60 -3.90
N ILE A 81 -1.26 7.78 -3.58
CA ILE A 81 0.14 8.11 -3.75
C ILE A 81 0.77 8.12 -2.36
N LEU A 82 1.68 7.19 -2.13
CA LEU A 82 2.43 7.10 -0.89
C LEU A 82 3.76 7.82 -1.09
N HIS A 83 3.96 8.91 -0.33
CA HIS A 83 5.21 9.65 -0.35
C HIS A 83 6.16 8.99 0.64
N VAL A 84 7.31 8.54 0.15
CA VAL A 84 8.25 7.75 0.95
C VAL A 84 9.62 8.41 0.97
N ASN A 85 10.30 8.19 2.07
CA ASN A 85 11.66 8.67 2.28
C ASN A 85 12.63 7.57 1.86
N ASP A 86 12.90 7.49 0.55
CA ASP A 86 13.74 6.46 -0.06
C ASP A 86 14.62 7.11 -1.13
N GLU A 87 15.87 6.66 -1.22
CA GLU A 87 16.83 7.17 -2.20
C GLU A 87 16.46 6.79 -3.64
N SER A 88 15.85 5.62 -3.84
CA SER A 88 15.55 5.10 -5.18
C SER A 88 14.21 5.55 -5.73
N SER A 89 13.27 5.93 -4.84
CA SER A 89 11.95 6.37 -5.25
C SER A 89 11.34 7.22 -4.15
N ASP A 90 10.74 8.34 -4.52
CA ASP A 90 10.06 9.24 -3.57
C ASP A 90 8.56 8.99 -3.50
N LYS A 91 8.02 8.19 -4.40
CA LYS A 91 6.57 7.94 -4.47
C LYS A 91 6.27 6.50 -4.89
N ILE A 92 5.25 5.93 -4.24
CA ILE A 92 4.69 4.62 -4.61
C ILE A 92 3.22 4.84 -4.95
N TYR A 93 2.77 4.28 -6.06
CA TYR A 93 1.41 4.46 -6.55
C TYR A 93 0.60 3.18 -6.38
N LEU A 94 -0.52 3.28 -5.67
CA LEU A 94 -1.55 2.24 -5.64
C LEU A 94 -2.62 2.66 -6.65
N LYS A 95 -2.51 2.13 -7.87
CA LYS A 95 -3.29 2.64 -9.01
C LYS A 95 -4.71 2.11 -9.02
N ARG A 96 -5.67 3.02 -9.02
CA ARG A 96 -7.10 2.73 -9.19
C ARG A 96 -7.59 1.60 -8.28
N VAL A 97 -7.41 1.77 -6.97
CA VAL A 97 -7.90 0.83 -5.97
C VAL A 97 -9.31 1.23 -5.55
N LEU A 98 -10.08 0.24 -5.09
CA LEU A 98 -11.45 0.43 -4.62
C LEU A 98 -11.46 1.10 -3.25
N ASN A 99 -12.45 1.99 -3.01
CA ASN A 99 -12.62 2.71 -1.74
C ASN A 99 -11.33 3.40 -1.28
N PRO A 100 -10.77 4.32 -2.08
CA PRO A 100 -9.44 4.86 -1.79
C PRO A 100 -9.36 5.61 -0.47
N PHE A 101 -10.43 6.28 -0.04
CA PHE A 101 -10.43 7.01 1.23
C PHE A 101 -10.37 6.07 2.43
N ARG A 102 -11.06 4.93 2.35
CA ARG A 102 -10.97 3.91 3.39
C ARG A 102 -9.60 3.25 3.42
N VAL A 103 -9.05 2.95 2.26
CA VAL A 103 -7.70 2.37 2.17
C VAL A 103 -6.67 3.34 2.72
N LYS A 104 -6.80 4.63 2.41
CA LYS A 104 -5.95 5.67 2.99
C LYS A 104 -5.98 5.65 4.51
N GLU A 105 -7.18 5.53 5.11
CA GLU A 105 -7.31 5.46 6.57
C GLU A 105 -6.60 4.23 7.14
N ILE A 106 -6.78 3.07 6.51
CA ILE A 106 -6.13 1.83 6.94
C ILE A 106 -4.61 2.00 6.90
N ILE A 107 -4.09 2.51 5.80
CA ILE A 107 -2.64 2.70 5.65
C ILE A 107 -2.12 3.72 6.66
N ALA A 108 -2.80 4.86 6.81
CA ALA A 108 -2.38 5.90 7.76
C ALA A 108 -2.32 5.38 9.19
N ASP A 109 -3.32 4.63 9.61
CA ASP A 109 -3.35 4.03 10.95
C ASP A 109 -2.18 3.06 11.15
N LYS A 110 -1.88 2.25 10.14
CA LYS A 110 -0.79 1.28 10.22
C LYS A 110 0.59 1.93 10.13
N VAL A 111 0.72 3.01 9.38
CA VAL A 111 1.96 3.82 9.39
C VAL A 111 2.23 4.35 10.79
N GLU A 112 1.22 4.94 11.41
CA GLU A 112 1.35 5.49 12.75
C GLU A 112 1.69 4.40 13.77
N PHE A 113 1.01 3.25 13.69
CA PHE A 113 1.28 2.11 14.55
C PHE A 113 2.73 1.64 14.42
N GLU A 114 3.23 1.51 13.18
CA GLU A 114 4.61 1.06 12.93
C GLU A 114 5.64 2.06 13.46
N ARG A 115 5.38 3.35 13.29
CA ARG A 115 6.29 4.38 13.77
C ARG A 115 6.37 4.40 15.29
N ARG A 116 5.23 4.26 15.97
CA ARG A 116 5.18 4.18 17.44
C ARG A 116 5.91 2.94 17.94
N ARG A 117 5.66 1.80 17.31
CA ARG A 117 6.30 0.53 17.67
C ARG A 117 7.82 0.60 17.56
N ARG A 118 8.32 1.36 16.59
CA ARG A 118 9.76 1.56 16.37
C ARG A 118 10.34 2.70 17.19
N GLY A 119 9.52 3.36 18.01
CA GLY A 119 9.95 4.49 18.83
C GLY A 119 10.18 5.77 18.03
N MET A 120 9.65 5.89 16.83
CA MET A 120 9.79 7.09 16.00
C MET A 120 8.82 8.18 16.45
N LYS A 121 9.34 9.38 16.69
CA LYS A 121 8.53 10.53 17.09
C LYS A 121 7.98 11.22 15.85
N LEU A 122 6.78 11.78 15.98
CA LEU A 122 6.13 12.50 14.88
C LEU A 122 6.97 13.68 14.40
N ALA A 123 7.65 14.39 15.30
CA ALA A 123 8.51 15.53 14.96
C ALA A 123 9.69 15.12 14.07
N GLU A 124 10.16 13.90 14.15
CA GLU A 124 11.25 13.38 13.32
C GLU A 124 10.78 13.11 11.90
N ILE A 125 9.49 12.95 11.70
CA ILE A 125 8.88 12.69 10.40
C ILE A 125 8.76 13.99 9.59
N THR A 126 8.51 15.09 10.27
CA THR A 126 8.24 16.39 9.64
C THR A 126 9.47 17.30 9.52
N SER A 127 10.53 16.92 10.17
CA SER A 127 11.77 17.72 10.18
C SER A 127 12.73 17.43 9.02
#